data_eb3f02900f210e5c93fe48941ac98a01
#
_entry.id   eb3f02900f210e5c93fe48941ac98a01
#
_cell.length_a   1.000
_cell.length_b   1.000
_cell.length_c   1.000
_cell.angle_alpha   90.00
_cell.angle_beta   90.00
_cell.angle_gamma   90.00
#
_symmetry.space_group_name_H-M   'P 1'
#
loop_
_entity.id
_entity.type
_entity.pdbx_description
1 polymer ?
#
loop_
_entity_poly.entity_id
_entity_poly.type
_entity_poly.pdbx_seq_one_letter_code
_entity_poly.pdbx_strand_id
1 'polypeptide(L)'
;MLGMRTCPKKYISACSLKVEADLSAYRALAAGGKVSEAFEVTFFNNMILVLEHLFVHRLRGVEGKDENALNEVRMLSDSMMNNNNKMETDKTIKYDSAQSILKVEVGDEIKMYEAGFLLLYKAFFTEIERIFL
;
A
#
# COMPACT_ATOMS: atom_id res chain seq x y z
N MET A 1 0.89 14.67 16.66
CA MET A 1 -0.10 15.34 15.80
C MET A 1 -1.33 14.47 15.65
N LEU A 2 -2.49 15.07 15.78
CA LEU A 2 -3.75 14.35 15.57
C LEU A 2 -3.99 14.20 14.08
N GLY A 3 -4.35 12.99 13.66
CA GLY A 3 -4.71 12.73 12.27
C GLY A 3 -6.05 13.38 11.91
N MET A 4 -6.24 13.64 10.63
CA MET A 4 -7.51 14.13 10.11
C MET A 4 -8.50 12.97 10.03
N ARG A 5 -9.74 13.19 10.45
CA ARG A 5 -10.79 12.16 10.41
C ARG A 5 -11.71 12.29 9.20
N THR A 6 -11.47 13.31 8.36
CA THR A 6 -12.25 13.52 7.15
C THR A 6 -11.32 13.45 5.95
N CYS A 7 -11.87 12.97 4.84
CA CYS A 7 -11.12 12.89 3.62
C CYS A 7 -12.07 13.24 2.47
N PRO A 8 -11.94 14.45 1.90
CA PRO A 8 -12.85 14.87 0.82
C PRO A 8 -12.73 13.94 -0.40
N LYS A 9 -13.85 13.69 -1.05
CA LYS A 9 -13.89 12.90 -2.27
C LYS A 9 -12.92 13.42 -3.32
N LYS A 10 -12.78 14.74 -3.43
CA LYS A 10 -11.84 15.38 -4.36
C LYS A 10 -10.41 14.96 -4.10
N TYR A 11 -10.01 14.86 -2.82
CA TYR A 11 -8.66 14.42 -2.46
C TYR A 11 -8.46 12.95 -2.81
N ILE A 12 -9.44 12.09 -2.49
CA ILE A 12 -9.37 10.66 -2.81
C ILE A 12 -9.22 10.47 -4.32
N SER A 13 -10.00 11.20 -5.11
CA SER A 13 -9.92 11.13 -6.58
C SER A 13 -8.56 11.59 -7.09
N ALA A 14 -8.00 12.67 -6.52
CA ALA A 14 -6.69 13.16 -6.90
C ALA A 14 -5.59 12.14 -6.59
N CYS A 15 -5.68 11.46 -5.45
CA CYS A 15 -4.72 10.42 -5.08
C CYS A 15 -4.81 9.22 -6.02
N SER A 16 -6.02 8.81 -6.37
CA SER A 16 -6.23 7.72 -7.32
C SER A 16 -5.64 8.06 -8.69
N LEU A 17 -5.87 9.28 -9.17
CA LEU A 17 -5.29 9.74 -10.44
C LEU A 17 -3.76 9.75 -10.41
N LYS A 18 -3.17 10.14 -9.28
CA LYS A 18 -1.71 10.09 -9.13
C LYS A 18 -1.18 8.66 -9.26
N VAL A 19 -1.81 7.72 -8.58
CA VAL A 19 -1.40 6.31 -8.65
C VAL A 19 -1.56 5.79 -10.08
N GLU A 20 -2.68 6.10 -10.74
CA GLU A 20 -2.92 5.67 -12.11
C GLU A 20 -1.89 6.27 -13.09
N ALA A 21 -1.48 7.53 -12.87
CA ALA A 21 -0.43 8.15 -13.70
C ALA A 21 0.91 7.43 -13.54
N ASP A 22 1.27 7.07 -12.30
CA ASP A 22 2.50 6.32 -12.03
C ASP A 22 2.46 4.93 -12.69
N LEU A 23 1.31 4.25 -12.60
CA LEU A 23 1.12 2.94 -13.25
C LEU A 23 1.23 3.05 -14.77
N SER A 24 0.65 4.09 -15.36
CA SER A 24 0.73 4.31 -16.81
C SER A 24 2.16 4.52 -17.26
N ALA A 25 2.95 5.30 -16.50
CA ALA A 25 4.36 5.53 -16.81
C ALA A 25 5.16 4.22 -16.75
N TYR A 26 4.90 3.41 -15.71
CA TYR A 26 5.54 2.10 -15.59
C TYR A 26 5.20 1.20 -16.78
N ARG A 27 3.92 1.12 -17.13
CA ARG A 27 3.45 0.26 -18.22
C ARG A 27 4.02 0.67 -19.58
N ALA A 28 4.17 1.97 -19.81
CA ALA A 28 4.78 2.46 -21.05
C ALA A 28 6.23 1.99 -21.17
N LEU A 29 6.97 2.02 -20.07
CA LEU A 29 8.35 1.53 -20.04
C LEU A 29 8.41 0.01 -20.21
N ALA A 30 7.53 -0.71 -19.51
CA ALA A 30 7.47 -2.17 -19.55
C ALA A 30 7.10 -2.68 -20.95
N ALA A 31 6.22 -1.98 -21.67
CA ALA A 31 5.83 -2.33 -23.02
C ALA A 31 7.02 -2.28 -23.99
N GLY A 32 8.02 -1.44 -23.70
CA GLY A 32 9.26 -1.38 -24.49
C GLY A 32 10.27 -2.48 -24.15
N GLY A 33 9.95 -3.40 -23.22
CA GLY A 33 10.83 -4.49 -22.83
C GLY A 33 12.04 -4.07 -22.03
N LYS A 34 12.02 -2.88 -21.43
CA LYS A 34 13.19 -2.30 -20.74
C LYS A 34 13.14 -2.43 -19.22
N VAL A 35 12.15 -3.15 -18.67
CA VAL A 35 12.00 -3.29 -17.24
C VAL A 35 12.50 -4.65 -16.80
N SER A 36 13.51 -4.64 -15.89
CA SER A 36 13.99 -5.86 -15.25
C SER A 36 13.08 -6.22 -14.08
N GLU A 37 13.17 -7.48 -13.63
CA GLU A 37 12.46 -7.92 -12.43
C GLU A 37 12.86 -7.07 -11.21
N ALA A 38 14.16 -6.78 -11.07
CA ALA A 38 14.65 -5.98 -9.96
C ALA A 38 14.05 -4.57 -9.97
N PHE A 39 13.89 -3.96 -11.14
CA PHE A 39 13.25 -2.66 -11.25
C PHE A 39 11.77 -2.74 -10.90
N GLU A 40 11.08 -3.75 -11.38
CA GLU A 40 9.66 -3.95 -11.07
C GLU A 40 9.45 -4.01 -9.54
N VAL A 41 10.23 -4.83 -8.85
CA VAL A 41 10.14 -4.96 -7.39
C VAL A 41 10.41 -3.62 -6.71
N THR A 42 11.46 -2.92 -7.12
CA THR A 42 11.80 -1.62 -6.55
C THR A 42 10.68 -0.61 -6.76
N PHE A 43 10.14 -0.55 -7.98
CA PHE A 43 9.07 0.39 -8.30
C PHE A 43 7.82 0.12 -7.46
N PHE A 44 7.35 -1.13 -7.42
CA PHE A 44 6.11 -1.43 -6.71
C PHE A 44 6.26 -1.45 -5.19
N ASN A 45 7.42 -1.79 -4.66
CA ASN A 45 7.69 -1.58 -3.24
C ASN A 45 7.56 -0.09 -2.90
N ASN A 46 8.12 0.79 -3.73
CA ASN A 46 8.00 2.23 -3.51
C ASN A 46 6.57 2.73 -3.68
N MET A 47 5.77 2.11 -4.54
CA MET A 47 4.35 2.48 -4.68
C MET A 47 3.56 2.19 -3.41
N ILE A 48 3.93 1.17 -2.63
CA ILE A 48 3.30 0.94 -1.32
C ILE A 48 3.59 2.10 -0.38
N LEU A 49 4.83 2.61 -0.38
CA LEU A 49 5.19 3.78 0.41
C LEU A 49 4.40 5.01 -0.03
N VAL A 50 4.13 5.15 -1.31
CA VAL A 50 3.28 6.24 -1.84
C VAL A 50 1.87 6.14 -1.28
N LEU A 51 1.25 4.95 -1.29
CA LEU A 51 -0.09 4.76 -0.72
C LEU A 51 -0.14 5.19 0.74
N GLU A 52 0.83 4.75 1.53
CA GLU A 52 0.91 5.11 2.94
C GLU A 52 1.05 6.63 3.11
N HIS A 53 1.94 7.24 2.36
CA HIS A 53 2.22 8.67 2.45
C HIS A 53 0.99 9.53 2.11
N LEU A 54 0.24 9.16 1.08
CA LEU A 54 -0.92 9.93 0.63
C LEU A 54 -1.99 10.08 1.71
N PHE A 55 -2.12 9.10 2.60
CA PHE A 55 -3.21 9.06 3.57
C PHE A 55 -2.75 8.98 5.03
N VAL A 56 -1.45 9.03 5.31
CA VAL A 56 -0.92 8.78 6.65
C VAL A 56 -1.58 9.64 7.74
N HIS A 57 -1.82 10.92 7.46
CA HIS A 57 -2.42 11.83 8.43
C HIS A 57 -3.94 11.71 8.53
N ARG A 58 -4.56 11.00 7.59
CA ARG A 58 -6.02 10.83 7.57
C ARG A 58 -6.47 9.49 8.11
N LEU A 59 -5.60 8.50 8.14
CA LEU A 59 -5.95 7.13 8.49
C LEU A 59 -5.66 6.73 9.93
N ARG A 60 -4.68 7.36 10.58
CA ARG A 60 -4.24 6.91 11.92
C ARG A 60 -5.35 6.86 12.96
N GLY A 61 -6.35 7.72 12.83
CA GLY A 61 -7.47 7.74 13.78
C GLY A 61 -8.64 6.84 13.40
N VAL A 62 -8.67 6.28 12.17
CA VAL A 62 -9.84 5.56 11.66
C VAL A 62 -9.52 4.20 11.04
N GLU A 63 -8.24 3.84 10.88
CA GLU A 63 -7.86 2.60 10.21
C GLU A 63 -8.25 1.33 10.97
N GLY A 64 -8.45 1.42 12.28
CA GLY A 64 -8.72 0.25 13.10
C GLY A 64 -7.50 -0.65 13.24
N LYS A 65 -7.72 -1.87 13.79
CA LYS A 65 -6.65 -2.84 14.04
C LYS A 65 -7.05 -4.26 13.62
N ASP A 66 -8.07 -4.39 12.77
CA ASP A 66 -8.68 -5.67 12.44
C ASP A 66 -8.16 -6.25 11.12
N GLU A 67 -6.91 -6.01 10.80
CA GLU A 67 -6.25 -6.62 9.64
C GLU A 67 -6.93 -6.27 8.31
N ASN A 68 -7.23 -4.99 8.13
CA ASN A 68 -7.78 -4.50 6.85
C ASN A 68 -6.65 -4.09 5.91
N ALA A 69 -7.01 -3.67 4.68
CA ALA A 69 -6.02 -3.25 3.68
C ALA A 69 -5.20 -2.05 4.14
N LEU A 70 -5.76 -1.16 4.96
CA LEU A 70 -5.03 0.00 5.48
C LEU A 70 -3.93 -0.44 6.43
N ASN A 71 -4.23 -1.40 7.30
CA ASN A 71 -3.24 -1.98 8.22
C ASN A 71 -2.13 -2.69 7.44
N GLU A 72 -2.49 -3.40 6.38
CA GLU A 72 -1.51 -4.12 5.57
C GLU A 72 -0.54 -3.16 4.89
N VAL A 73 -1.03 -2.09 4.27
CA VAL A 73 -0.17 -1.07 3.66
C VAL A 73 0.77 -0.46 4.71
N ARG A 74 0.24 -0.13 5.88
CA ARG A 74 1.05 0.43 6.97
C ARG A 74 2.15 -0.52 7.42
N MET A 75 1.80 -1.80 7.65
CA MET A 75 2.78 -2.80 8.10
C MET A 75 3.86 -3.06 7.05
N LEU A 76 3.47 -3.12 5.78
CA LEU A 76 4.44 -3.29 4.69
C LEU A 76 5.38 -2.08 4.61
N SER A 77 4.84 -0.86 4.70
CA SER A 77 5.63 0.36 4.66
C SER A 77 6.61 0.44 5.84
N ASP A 78 6.13 0.15 7.04
CA ASP A 78 6.98 0.15 8.24
C ASP A 78 8.09 -0.90 8.13
N SER A 79 7.77 -2.08 7.61
CA SER A 79 8.75 -3.15 7.43
C SER A 79 9.82 -2.77 6.42
N MET A 80 9.43 -2.13 5.31
CA MET A 80 10.39 -1.66 4.31
C MET A 80 11.31 -0.58 4.86
N MET A 81 10.78 0.34 5.66
CA MET A 81 11.56 1.46 6.18
C MET A 81 12.40 1.11 7.41
N ASN A 82 11.92 0.21 8.26
CA ASN A 82 12.50 -0.01 9.58
C ASN A 82 12.96 -1.44 9.84
N ASN A 83 12.68 -2.39 8.95
CA ASN A 83 13.02 -3.80 9.14
C ASN A 83 13.68 -4.43 7.92
N ASN A 84 14.43 -3.64 7.19
CA ASN A 84 15.26 -4.11 6.07
C ASN A 84 14.46 -4.90 5.02
N ASN A 85 13.27 -4.43 4.68
CA ASN A 85 12.34 -5.04 3.72
C ASN A 85 11.83 -6.43 4.14
N LYS A 86 11.98 -6.81 5.39
CA LYS A 86 11.43 -8.09 5.89
C LYS A 86 10.15 -7.81 6.66
N MET A 87 9.11 -8.57 6.34
CA MET A 87 7.78 -8.38 6.94
C MET A 87 7.83 -8.53 8.46
N GLU A 88 7.37 -7.50 9.16
CA GLU A 88 7.25 -7.46 10.60
C GLU A 88 5.85 -6.95 10.95
N THR A 89 5.23 -7.49 11.98
CA THR A 89 3.91 -7.04 12.40
C THR A 89 3.99 -6.05 13.55
N ASP A 90 3.04 -5.11 13.57
CA ASP A 90 2.82 -4.24 14.71
C ASP A 90 2.05 -5.05 15.77
N LYS A 91 2.52 -5.01 17.01
CA LYS A 91 1.89 -5.76 18.11
C LYS A 91 0.45 -5.34 18.39
N THR A 92 0.07 -4.14 17.98
CA THR A 92 -1.29 -3.62 18.20
C THR A 92 -2.25 -3.97 17.07
N ILE A 93 -1.75 -4.55 15.98
CA ILE A 93 -2.54 -4.92 14.81
C ILE A 93 -2.56 -6.44 14.68
N LYS A 94 -3.77 -6.97 14.51
CA LYS A 94 -3.97 -8.39 14.24
C LYS A 94 -3.49 -8.69 12.83
N TYR A 95 -2.63 -9.69 12.65
CA TYR A 95 -2.15 -10.07 11.33
C TYR A 95 -2.17 -11.58 11.17
N ASP A 96 -2.79 -12.04 10.09
CA ASP A 96 -2.80 -13.43 9.67
C ASP A 96 -2.50 -13.47 8.17
N SER A 97 -1.32 -13.97 7.80
CA SER A 97 -0.88 -14.00 6.40
C SER A 97 -1.85 -14.75 5.49
N ALA A 98 -2.57 -15.74 6.01
CA ALA A 98 -3.55 -16.49 5.22
C ALA A 98 -4.75 -15.65 4.81
N GLN A 99 -5.09 -14.61 5.57
CA GLN A 99 -6.22 -13.72 5.31
C GLN A 99 -5.83 -12.37 4.73
N SER A 100 -4.56 -12.04 4.71
CA SER A 100 -4.09 -10.77 4.15
C SER A 100 -4.24 -10.76 2.62
N ILE A 101 -4.21 -9.56 2.04
CA ILE A 101 -4.33 -9.41 0.58
C ILE A 101 -3.16 -10.06 -0.14
N LEU A 102 -1.94 -9.81 0.35
CA LEU A 102 -0.72 -10.28 -0.32
C LEU A 102 -0.16 -11.57 0.26
N LYS A 103 -0.65 -11.99 1.40
CA LYS A 103 -0.24 -13.25 2.06
C LYS A 103 1.27 -13.34 2.32
N VAL A 104 1.88 -12.21 2.68
CA VAL A 104 3.30 -12.16 3.03
C VAL A 104 3.47 -12.67 4.45
N GLU A 105 4.33 -13.68 4.61
CA GLU A 105 4.63 -14.25 5.93
C GLU A 105 5.58 -13.34 6.70
N VAL A 106 5.44 -13.34 8.04
CA VAL A 106 6.36 -12.61 8.91
C VAL A 106 7.79 -13.17 8.70
N GLY A 107 8.73 -12.28 8.47
CA GLY A 107 10.11 -12.65 8.21
C GLY A 107 10.47 -12.76 6.74
N ASP A 108 9.47 -12.85 5.85
CA ASP A 108 9.72 -12.90 4.42
C ASP A 108 10.18 -11.54 3.89
N GLU A 109 11.04 -11.57 2.88
CA GLU A 109 11.40 -10.36 2.16
C GLU A 109 10.21 -9.86 1.36
N ILE A 110 9.93 -8.57 1.44
CA ILE A 110 8.82 -7.95 0.71
C ILE A 110 9.27 -7.70 -0.73
N LYS A 111 8.65 -8.41 -1.67
CA LYS A 111 8.89 -8.26 -3.11
C LYS A 111 7.56 -8.04 -3.79
N MET A 112 7.29 -6.80 -4.19
CA MET A 112 6.03 -6.46 -4.83
C MET A 112 6.16 -6.48 -6.34
N TYR A 113 5.21 -7.16 -6.99
CA TYR A 113 5.08 -7.17 -8.44
C TYR A 113 3.79 -6.44 -8.82
N GLU A 114 3.64 -6.11 -10.08
CA GLU A 114 2.47 -5.36 -10.56
C GLU A 114 1.14 -6.00 -10.14
N ALA A 115 0.99 -7.30 -10.36
CA ALA A 115 -0.27 -8.00 -10.06
C ALA A 115 -0.63 -7.90 -8.56
N GLY A 116 0.34 -8.11 -7.68
CA GLY A 116 0.13 -7.99 -6.24
C GLY A 116 -0.20 -6.56 -5.82
N PHE A 117 0.51 -5.59 -6.38
CA PHE A 117 0.23 -4.19 -6.09
C PHE A 117 -1.19 -3.79 -6.51
N LEU A 118 -1.65 -4.25 -7.68
CA LEU A 118 -3.01 -3.94 -8.13
C LEU A 118 -4.08 -4.48 -7.18
N LEU A 119 -3.88 -5.68 -6.64
CA LEU A 119 -4.79 -6.23 -5.64
C LEU A 119 -4.82 -5.37 -4.38
N LEU A 120 -3.66 -5.00 -3.88
CA LEU A 120 -3.54 -4.17 -2.69
C LEU A 120 -4.11 -2.78 -2.91
N TYR A 121 -3.82 -2.16 -4.04
CA TYR A 121 -4.31 -0.85 -4.41
C TYR A 121 -5.83 -0.80 -4.44
N LYS A 122 -6.47 -1.76 -5.09
CA LYS A 122 -7.93 -1.84 -5.16
C LYS A 122 -8.56 -2.02 -3.77
N ALA A 123 -7.99 -2.91 -2.95
CA ALA A 123 -8.49 -3.15 -1.60
C ALA A 123 -8.30 -1.91 -0.73
N PHE A 124 -7.17 -1.23 -0.87
CA PHE A 124 -6.85 -0.03 -0.11
C PHE A 124 -7.86 1.10 -0.40
N PHE A 125 -8.10 1.41 -1.68
CA PHE A 125 -9.04 2.47 -2.04
C PHE A 125 -10.48 2.08 -1.74
N THR A 126 -10.85 0.81 -1.83
CA THR A 126 -12.18 0.34 -1.42
C THR A 126 -12.42 0.61 0.06
N GLU A 127 -11.42 0.34 0.92
CA GLU A 127 -11.52 0.65 2.34
C GLU A 127 -11.62 2.15 2.61
N ILE A 128 -10.84 2.96 1.91
CA ILE A 128 -10.90 4.41 2.05
C ILE A 128 -12.27 4.95 1.68
N GLU A 129 -12.83 4.50 0.57
CA GLU A 129 -14.16 4.92 0.14
C GLU A 129 -15.23 4.48 1.14
N ARG A 130 -15.11 3.26 1.67
CA ARG A 130 -16.04 2.75 2.68
C ARG A 130 -16.04 3.61 3.95
N ILE A 131 -14.86 4.07 4.36
CA ILE A 131 -14.72 4.85 5.59
C ILE A 131 -15.18 6.30 5.40
N PHE A 132 -14.85 6.92 4.27
CA PHE A 132 -15.01 8.36 4.07
C PHE A 132 -16.16 8.75 3.14
N LEU A 133 -16.67 7.84 2.36
CA LEU A 133 -17.78 8.10 1.44
C LEU A 133 -18.95 7.15 1.72
#